data_08ed4c74a074b3cff136a1404618aa4c
#
_entry.id   08ed4c74a074b3cff136a1404618aa4c
#
_cell.length_a   1.000
_cell.length_b   1.000
_cell.length_c   1.000
_cell.angle_alpha   90.00
_cell.angle_beta   90.00
_cell.angle_gamma   90.00
#
_symmetry.space_group_name_H-M   'P 1'
#
loop_
_entity.id
_entity.type
_entity.pdbx_description
1 polymer ?
#
loop_
_entity_poly.entity_id
_entity_poly.type
_entity_poly.pdbx_seq_one_letter_code
_entity_poly.pdbx_strand_id
1 'polypeptide(L)'
;MYCAACDLLKDRGFLQTSMRRFIHHPSTDAEISCGDEVMLSCGSGGRSYLGNLHYATRYTVCQRCIAGEIDDYMGTTDFTVARNGFILSQEERRQRFIIKNLMYYMGLDKTEYKRRFGESPDNVTLFRQLAERQWIENTDNGRVCLTSEGMAYSDYIGQLFITPEIRELMETYSY
;
A
#
# COMPACT_ATOMS: atom_id res chain seq x y z
N MET A 1 -15.85 -17.33 -7.65
CA MET A 1 -15.13 -17.94 -6.50
C MET A 1 -14.80 -16.89 -5.42
N TYR A 2 -14.19 -15.75 -5.73
CA TYR A 2 -13.87 -14.69 -4.75
C TYR A 2 -15.12 -14.19 -4.00
N CYS A 3 -16.18 -13.75 -4.70
CA CYS A 3 -17.41 -13.26 -4.08
C CYS A 3 -18.03 -14.29 -3.11
N ALA A 4 -18.13 -15.54 -3.54
CA ALA A 4 -18.69 -16.61 -2.69
C ALA A 4 -17.84 -16.84 -1.41
N ALA A 5 -16.51 -16.67 -1.48
CA ALA A 5 -15.66 -16.75 -0.30
C ALA A 5 -15.86 -15.54 0.62
N CYS A 6 -16.02 -14.34 0.05
CA CYS A 6 -16.35 -13.13 0.82
C CYS A 6 -17.69 -13.27 1.54
N ASP A 7 -18.72 -13.74 0.85
CA ASP A 7 -20.06 -13.93 1.42
C ASP A 7 -20.01 -14.94 2.58
N LEU A 8 -19.38 -16.09 2.35
CA LEU A 8 -19.23 -17.12 3.39
C LEU A 8 -18.51 -16.61 4.64
N LEU A 9 -17.45 -15.82 4.48
CA LEU A 9 -16.70 -15.27 5.60
C LEU A 9 -17.49 -14.19 6.35
N LYS A 10 -18.21 -13.31 5.62
CA LYS A 10 -19.10 -12.31 6.22
C LYS A 10 -20.24 -12.96 6.99
N ASP A 11 -20.85 -14.00 6.44
CA ASP A 11 -21.92 -14.77 7.10
C ASP A 11 -21.45 -15.44 8.41
N ARG A 12 -20.15 -15.70 8.52
CA ARG A 12 -19.50 -16.24 9.72
C ARG A 12 -18.96 -15.16 10.67
N GLY A 13 -19.31 -13.90 10.46
CA GLY A 13 -18.93 -12.79 11.34
C GLY A 13 -17.50 -12.25 11.13
N PHE A 14 -16.87 -12.59 10.00
CA PHE A 14 -15.58 -11.99 9.66
C PHE A 14 -15.76 -10.61 9.03
N LEU A 15 -14.95 -9.66 9.44
CA LEU A 15 -14.82 -8.33 8.83
C LEU A 15 -13.74 -8.39 7.75
N GLN A 16 -14.11 -7.98 6.54
CA GLN A 16 -13.14 -7.80 5.45
C GLN A 16 -12.39 -6.48 5.64
N THR A 17 -11.08 -6.53 5.88
CA THR A 17 -10.24 -5.33 6.08
C THR A 17 -9.46 -4.91 4.84
N SER A 18 -9.23 -5.81 3.90
CA SER A 18 -8.72 -5.54 2.56
C SER A 18 -9.21 -6.62 1.59
N MET A 19 -8.89 -6.53 0.31
CA MET A 19 -9.30 -7.51 -0.69
C MET A 19 -9.08 -8.97 -0.23
N ARG A 20 -7.97 -9.25 0.45
CA ARG A 20 -7.53 -10.61 0.80
C ARG A 20 -7.50 -10.88 2.30
N ARG A 21 -7.83 -9.90 3.13
CA ARG A 21 -7.72 -10.03 4.58
C ARG A 21 -9.07 -9.94 5.26
N PHE A 22 -9.34 -10.94 6.07
CA PHE A 22 -10.55 -11.03 6.91
C PHE A 22 -10.12 -11.25 8.35
N ILE A 23 -10.76 -10.57 9.29
CA ILE A 23 -10.51 -10.69 10.73
C ILE A 23 -11.82 -11.00 11.45
N HIS A 24 -11.74 -11.81 12.50
CA HIS A 24 -12.94 -12.19 13.28
C HIS A 24 -13.30 -11.11 14.31
N HIS A 25 -12.31 -10.48 14.91
CA HIS A 25 -12.49 -9.35 15.83
C HIS A 25 -11.49 -8.24 15.47
N PRO A 26 -11.94 -6.99 15.26
CA PRO A 26 -11.02 -5.88 15.15
C PRO A 26 -10.24 -5.77 16.46
N SER A 27 -8.91 -5.87 16.41
CA SER A 27 -8.08 -5.52 17.56
C SER A 27 -8.16 -4.02 17.79
N THR A 28 -8.15 -3.61 19.05
CA THR A 28 -8.06 -2.19 19.41
C THR A 28 -6.66 -1.61 19.16
N ASP A 29 -5.69 -2.48 18.91
CA ASP A 29 -4.32 -2.08 18.62
C ASP A 29 -4.24 -1.56 17.18
N ALA A 30 -3.63 -0.39 17.03
CA ALA A 30 -3.35 0.16 15.70
C ALA A 30 -2.53 -0.86 14.91
N GLU A 31 -3.10 -1.37 13.83
CA GLU A 31 -2.36 -2.31 12.97
C GLU A 31 -1.15 -1.60 12.37
N ILE A 32 0.03 -2.01 12.79
CA ILE A 32 1.27 -1.61 12.14
C ILE A 32 1.25 -2.21 10.73
N SER A 33 1.02 -1.37 9.75
CA SER A 33 1.03 -1.76 8.35
C SER A 33 2.45 -1.70 7.82
N CYS A 34 2.88 -2.74 7.08
CA CYS A 34 4.12 -2.65 6.30
C CYS A 34 4.12 -1.38 5.46
N GLY A 35 5.12 -0.52 5.67
CA GLY A 35 5.25 0.72 4.93
C GLY A 35 4.61 1.93 5.59
N ASP A 36 4.48 1.97 6.91
CA ASP A 36 4.21 3.22 7.62
C ASP A 36 5.36 4.21 7.42
N GLU A 37 5.09 5.51 7.59
CA GLU A 37 6.02 6.59 7.21
C GLU A 37 7.36 6.55 7.96
N VAL A 38 7.39 5.87 9.09
CA VAL A 38 8.63 5.65 9.86
C VAL A 38 8.70 4.18 10.22
N MET A 39 9.37 3.41 9.38
CA MET A 39 9.61 1.99 9.62
C MET A 39 11.04 1.65 9.23
N LEU A 40 11.82 1.11 10.17
CA LEU A 40 13.12 0.54 9.93
C LEU A 40 13.02 -0.98 9.98
N SER A 41 13.41 -1.63 8.91
CA SER A 41 13.49 -3.09 8.83
C SER A 41 14.93 -3.55 8.95
N CYS A 42 15.12 -4.63 9.70
CA CYS A 42 16.38 -5.36 9.78
C CYS A 42 16.25 -6.69 9.06
N GLY A 43 17.34 -7.15 8.47
CA GLY A 43 17.40 -8.44 7.78
C GLY A 43 17.43 -8.35 6.27
N SER A 44 17.81 -9.43 5.61
CA SER A 44 17.80 -9.56 4.15
C SER A 44 16.38 -9.40 3.62
N GLY A 45 16.18 -8.60 2.57
CA GLY A 45 14.88 -8.27 2.01
C GLY A 45 14.06 -7.26 2.83
N GLY A 46 14.62 -6.74 3.94
CA GLY A 46 13.96 -5.74 4.77
C GLY A 46 13.70 -4.43 4.01
N ARG A 47 12.49 -3.89 4.14
CA ARG A 47 12.07 -2.62 3.52
C ARG A 47 11.89 -1.56 4.57
N SER A 48 12.55 -0.42 4.41
CA SER A 48 12.51 0.70 5.32
C SER A 48 11.87 1.91 4.66
N TYR A 49 11.16 2.69 5.47
CA TYR A 49 10.45 3.89 5.05
C TYR A 49 10.74 5.00 6.04
N LEU A 50 11.41 6.05 5.60
CA LEU A 50 11.78 7.23 6.40
C LEU A 50 11.30 8.49 5.70
N GLY A 51 10.09 8.92 6.01
CA GLY A 51 9.48 10.06 5.35
C GLY A 51 9.33 9.86 3.85
N ASN A 52 10.19 10.52 3.05
CA ASN A 52 10.20 10.37 1.60
C ASN A 52 11.26 9.37 1.08
N LEU A 53 12.12 8.86 1.94
CA LEU A 53 13.11 7.85 1.56
C LEU A 53 12.53 6.45 1.73
N HIS A 54 12.50 5.70 0.63
CA HIS A 54 12.28 4.27 0.63
C HIS A 54 13.57 3.55 0.29
N TYR A 55 13.97 2.61 1.11
CA TYR A 55 15.09 1.76 0.79
C TYR A 55 14.88 0.32 1.27
N ALA A 56 15.57 -0.59 0.65
CA ALA A 56 15.54 -2.00 1.01
C ALA A 56 16.95 -2.58 0.93
N THR A 57 17.20 -3.64 1.66
CA THR A 57 18.27 -4.55 1.28
C THR A 57 17.87 -5.25 -0.01
N ARG A 58 18.85 -5.72 -0.77
CA ARG A 58 18.58 -6.41 -2.02
C ARG A 58 17.62 -7.58 -1.79
N TYR A 59 16.73 -7.81 -2.75
CA TYR A 59 15.65 -8.76 -2.63
C TYR A 59 15.44 -9.51 -3.93
N THR A 60 15.26 -10.81 -3.83
CA THR A 60 14.91 -11.66 -4.97
C THR A 60 13.82 -12.66 -4.58
N VAL A 61 12.97 -13.04 -5.55
CA VAL A 61 12.03 -14.16 -5.44
C VAL A 61 12.57 -15.42 -6.10
N CYS A 62 13.73 -15.33 -6.77
CA CYS A 62 14.38 -16.45 -7.41
C CYS A 62 14.98 -17.37 -6.34
N GLN A 63 14.46 -18.58 -6.21
CA GLN A 63 14.94 -19.54 -5.21
C GLN A 63 16.46 -19.79 -5.28
N ARG A 64 17.04 -19.79 -6.49
CA ARG A 64 18.49 -19.99 -6.70
C ARG A 64 19.33 -18.80 -6.27
N CYS A 65 18.74 -17.60 -6.25
CA CYS A 65 19.44 -16.36 -5.92
C CYS A 65 19.32 -15.98 -4.44
N ILE A 66 18.35 -16.56 -3.70
CA ILE A 66 18.10 -16.21 -2.30
C ILE A 66 19.34 -16.40 -1.43
N ALA A 67 20.07 -17.51 -1.60
CA ALA A 67 21.28 -17.78 -0.82
C ALA A 67 22.32 -16.67 -1.02
N GLY A 68 22.56 -16.26 -2.26
CA GLY A 68 23.49 -15.17 -2.57
C GLY A 68 23.09 -13.83 -1.95
N GLU A 69 21.79 -13.50 -1.95
CA GLU A 69 21.30 -12.25 -1.32
C GLU A 69 21.46 -12.30 0.24
N ILE A 70 21.30 -13.48 0.84
CA ILE A 70 21.55 -13.66 2.27
C ILE A 70 23.05 -13.54 2.58
N ASP A 71 23.90 -14.17 1.77
CA ASP A 71 25.35 -14.10 1.93
C ASP A 71 25.87 -12.67 1.77
N ASP A 72 25.37 -11.92 0.78
CA ASP A 72 25.68 -10.50 0.58
C ASP A 72 25.25 -9.65 1.78
N TYR A 73 24.05 -9.91 2.33
CA TYR A 73 23.59 -9.24 3.54
C TYR A 73 24.48 -9.55 4.73
N MET A 74 24.83 -10.80 4.94
CA MET A 74 25.71 -11.25 6.03
C MET A 74 27.12 -10.69 5.90
N GLY A 75 27.61 -10.50 4.67
CA GLY A 75 28.92 -9.89 4.38
C GLY A 75 28.92 -8.34 4.51
N THR A 76 27.75 -7.71 4.66
CA THR A 76 27.66 -6.25 4.78
C THR A 76 28.16 -5.80 6.13
N THR A 77 29.16 -4.92 6.12
CA THR A 77 29.78 -4.35 7.34
C THR A 77 29.33 -2.91 7.61
N ASP A 78 28.78 -2.22 6.61
CA ASP A 78 28.33 -0.83 6.71
C ASP A 78 26.86 -0.74 6.31
N PHE A 79 26.00 -0.51 7.29
CA PHE A 79 24.57 -0.28 7.14
C PHE A 79 24.17 1.20 7.21
N THR A 80 25.13 2.10 7.21
CA THR A 80 24.86 3.55 7.24
C THR A 80 24.47 4.11 5.87
N VAL A 81 24.68 3.33 4.81
CA VAL A 81 24.37 3.71 3.43
C VAL A 81 23.24 2.87 2.87
N ALA A 82 22.16 3.53 2.47
CA ALA A 82 21.08 2.88 1.72
C ALA A 82 21.52 2.71 0.26
N ARG A 83 21.77 1.47 -0.15
CA ARG A 83 22.30 1.16 -1.50
C ARG A 83 21.20 0.95 -2.54
N ASN A 84 20.03 0.47 -2.11
CA ASN A 84 18.90 0.18 -2.97
C ASN A 84 17.68 0.93 -2.45
N GLY A 85 17.25 1.96 -3.15
CA GLY A 85 16.11 2.76 -2.75
C GLY A 85 15.94 3.98 -3.63
N PHE A 86 14.96 4.78 -3.30
CA PHE A 86 14.66 6.02 -4.00
C PHE A 86 13.99 7.03 -3.07
N ILE A 87 14.03 8.29 -3.48
CA ILE A 87 13.39 9.40 -2.78
C ILE A 87 12.07 9.69 -3.50
N LEU A 88 10.96 9.54 -2.78
CA LEU A 88 9.64 9.84 -3.29
C LEU A 88 9.48 11.35 -3.54
N SER A 89 8.98 11.70 -4.71
CA SER A 89 8.43 13.02 -5.01
C SER A 89 7.19 13.30 -4.17
N GLN A 90 6.72 14.54 -4.16
CA GLN A 90 5.49 14.91 -3.46
C GLN A 90 4.27 14.18 -4.04
N GLU A 91 4.24 13.99 -5.36
CA GLU A 91 3.16 13.28 -6.03
C GLU A 91 3.14 11.79 -5.67
N GLU A 92 4.29 11.14 -5.68
CA GLU A 92 4.41 9.72 -5.27
C GLU A 92 4.03 9.52 -3.80
N ARG A 93 4.36 10.47 -2.92
CA ARG A 93 3.92 10.45 -1.52
C ARG A 93 2.39 10.55 -1.40
N ARG A 94 1.75 11.42 -2.20
CA ARG A 94 0.29 11.51 -2.27
C ARG A 94 -0.35 10.20 -2.69
N GLN A 95 0.12 9.66 -3.81
CA GLN A 95 -0.41 8.43 -4.37
C GLN A 95 -0.22 7.25 -3.43
N ARG A 96 0.96 7.15 -2.83
CA ARG A 96 1.21 6.15 -1.79
C ARG A 96 0.24 6.29 -0.62
N PHE A 97 -0.01 7.52 -0.14
CA PHE A 97 -0.95 7.75 0.95
C PHE A 97 -2.37 7.33 0.56
N ILE A 98 -2.80 7.66 -0.66
CA ILE A 98 -4.10 7.23 -1.19
C ILE A 98 -4.17 5.70 -1.22
N ILE A 99 -3.22 5.02 -1.83
CA ILE A 99 -3.21 3.55 -1.95
C ILE A 99 -3.29 2.90 -0.57
N LYS A 100 -2.44 3.31 0.36
CA LYS A 100 -2.41 2.71 1.71
C LYS A 100 -3.72 2.85 2.48
N ASN A 101 -4.41 3.96 2.32
CA ASN A 101 -5.63 4.23 3.07
C ASN A 101 -6.87 3.72 2.32
N LEU A 102 -6.98 3.96 1.01
CA LEU A 102 -8.15 3.57 0.24
C LEU A 102 -8.31 2.05 0.11
N MET A 103 -7.19 1.30 0.03
CA MET A 103 -7.22 -0.17 -0.07
C MET A 103 -7.53 -0.87 1.26
N TYR A 104 -7.74 -0.11 2.32
CA TYR A 104 -8.09 -0.61 3.64
C TYR A 104 -9.53 -0.22 3.98
N TYR A 105 -10.24 -1.07 4.70
CA TYR A 105 -11.68 -0.91 4.97
C TYR A 105 -12.06 0.40 5.67
N MET A 106 -11.14 0.98 6.46
CA MET A 106 -11.35 2.28 7.11
C MET A 106 -11.39 3.44 6.10
N GLY A 107 -10.86 3.24 4.90
CA GLY A 107 -10.85 4.25 3.85
C GLY A 107 -9.91 5.43 4.11
N LEU A 108 -9.87 6.34 3.14
CA LEU A 108 -9.08 7.57 3.15
C LEU A 108 -9.79 8.67 3.93
N ASP A 109 -9.16 9.18 4.97
CA ASP A 109 -9.62 10.36 5.71
C ASP A 109 -9.30 11.64 4.91
N LYS A 110 -10.35 12.35 4.45
CA LYS A 110 -10.20 13.57 3.65
C LYS A 110 -9.57 14.73 4.43
N THR A 111 -9.83 14.82 5.72
CA THR A 111 -9.27 15.87 6.57
C THR A 111 -7.78 15.68 6.76
N GLU A 112 -7.36 14.45 7.05
CA GLU A 112 -5.94 14.11 7.19
C GLU A 112 -5.20 14.26 5.87
N TYR A 113 -5.79 13.84 4.75
CA TYR A 113 -5.21 14.07 3.42
C TYR A 113 -4.98 15.56 3.15
N LYS A 114 -6.02 16.39 3.38
CA LYS A 114 -5.92 17.84 3.20
C LYS A 114 -4.88 18.47 4.11
N ARG A 115 -4.80 18.02 5.36
CA ARG A 115 -3.79 18.49 6.31
C ARG A 115 -2.37 18.21 5.80
N ARG A 116 -2.13 17.03 5.21
CA ARG A 116 -0.80 16.60 4.74
C ARG A 116 -0.39 17.23 3.43
N PHE A 117 -1.31 17.38 2.50
CA PHE A 117 -0.99 17.76 1.12
C PHE A 117 -1.55 19.12 0.69
N GLY A 118 -2.32 19.81 1.54
CA GLY A 118 -2.83 21.16 1.30
C GLY A 118 -4.05 21.25 0.39
N GLU A 119 -4.54 20.12 -0.14
CA GLU A 119 -5.68 20.07 -1.07
C GLU A 119 -6.65 18.93 -0.72
N SER A 120 -7.89 19.01 -1.26
CA SER A 120 -8.86 17.93 -1.10
C SER A 120 -8.52 16.74 -2.02
N PRO A 121 -8.70 15.50 -1.55
CA PRO A 121 -8.59 14.34 -2.44
C PRO A 121 -9.67 14.34 -3.55
N ASP A 122 -10.76 15.11 -3.39
CA ASP A 122 -11.80 15.27 -4.42
C ASP A 122 -11.27 15.95 -5.70
N ASN A 123 -10.13 16.65 -5.61
CA ASN A 123 -9.45 17.25 -6.77
C ASN A 123 -8.68 16.20 -7.61
N VAL A 124 -8.46 15.01 -7.08
CA VAL A 124 -7.79 13.93 -7.81
C VAL A 124 -8.75 13.37 -8.85
N THR A 125 -8.46 13.57 -10.14
CA THR A 125 -9.33 13.17 -11.26
C THR A 125 -9.76 11.71 -11.19
N LEU A 126 -8.88 10.85 -10.73
CA LEU A 126 -9.15 9.41 -10.62
C LEU A 126 -10.29 9.11 -9.62
N PHE A 127 -10.45 9.88 -8.55
CA PHE A 127 -11.57 9.68 -7.62
C PHE A 127 -12.93 9.87 -8.30
N ARG A 128 -13.04 10.83 -9.22
CA ARG A 128 -14.27 11.02 -10.00
C ARG A 128 -14.57 9.80 -10.86
N GLN A 129 -13.57 9.27 -11.55
CA GLN A 129 -13.71 8.08 -12.39
C GLN A 129 -14.11 6.84 -11.56
N LEU A 130 -13.54 6.70 -10.36
CA LEU A 130 -13.90 5.61 -9.46
C LEU A 130 -15.32 5.75 -8.92
N ALA A 131 -15.76 6.97 -8.62
CA ALA A 131 -17.13 7.27 -8.19
C ALA A 131 -18.16 7.00 -9.30
N GLU A 132 -17.87 7.39 -10.55
CA GLU A 132 -18.72 7.09 -11.73
C GLU A 132 -18.91 5.59 -11.93
N ARG A 133 -17.90 4.79 -11.58
CA ARG A 133 -17.94 3.30 -11.59
C ARG A 133 -18.58 2.70 -10.34
N GLN A 134 -18.97 3.51 -9.37
CA GLN A 134 -19.49 3.06 -8.07
C GLN A 134 -18.49 2.19 -7.29
N TRP A 135 -17.20 2.36 -7.50
CA TRP A 135 -16.15 1.63 -6.80
C TRP A 135 -15.72 2.28 -5.50
N ILE A 136 -16.04 3.57 -5.32
CA ILE A 136 -15.84 4.31 -4.09
C ILE A 136 -17.12 4.96 -3.63
N GLU A 137 -17.22 5.20 -2.33
CA GLU A 137 -18.31 5.94 -1.70
C GLU A 137 -17.76 6.90 -0.65
N ASN A 138 -18.48 8.01 -0.45
CA ASN A 138 -18.22 8.92 0.65
C ASN A 138 -19.03 8.49 1.86
N THR A 139 -18.39 8.45 3.01
CA THR A 139 -19.04 8.14 4.28
C THR A 139 -19.40 9.41 5.06
N ASP A 140 -20.38 9.34 5.95
CA ASP A 140 -20.85 10.48 6.77
C ASP A 140 -19.76 11.04 7.69
N ASN A 141 -18.73 10.25 8.00
CA ASN A 141 -17.60 10.67 8.83
C ASN A 141 -16.43 11.31 8.03
N GLY A 142 -16.68 11.72 6.77
CA GLY A 142 -15.72 12.45 5.95
C GLY A 142 -14.60 11.57 5.37
N ARG A 143 -14.84 10.28 5.21
CA ARG A 143 -13.92 9.35 4.56
C ARG A 143 -14.39 8.96 3.17
N VAL A 144 -13.46 8.49 2.36
CA VAL A 144 -13.73 7.81 1.09
C VAL A 144 -13.32 6.35 1.26
N CYS A 145 -14.26 5.45 1.04
CA CYS A 145 -14.05 4.01 1.15
C CYS A 145 -14.28 3.30 -0.19
N LEU A 146 -13.67 2.15 -0.37
CA LEU A 146 -14.07 1.26 -1.46
C LEU A 146 -15.42 0.62 -1.14
N THR A 147 -16.31 0.57 -2.14
CA THR A 147 -17.51 -0.27 -2.08
C THR A 147 -17.12 -1.75 -2.08
N SER A 148 -18.06 -2.65 -1.86
CA SER A 148 -17.78 -4.10 -1.97
C SER A 148 -17.26 -4.49 -3.34
N GLU A 149 -17.75 -3.86 -4.41
CA GLU A 149 -17.25 -4.06 -5.76
C GLU A 149 -15.87 -3.45 -5.93
N GLY A 150 -15.66 -2.21 -5.49
CA GLY A 150 -14.34 -1.56 -5.49
C GLY A 150 -13.30 -2.36 -4.73
N MET A 151 -13.67 -2.98 -3.61
CA MET A 151 -12.78 -3.85 -2.85
C MET A 151 -12.36 -5.09 -3.66
N ALA A 152 -13.26 -5.66 -4.46
CA ALA A 152 -12.95 -6.78 -5.34
C ALA A 152 -11.96 -6.40 -6.47
N TYR A 153 -11.95 -5.12 -6.87
CA TYR A 153 -11.02 -4.57 -7.88
C TYR A 153 -9.85 -3.79 -7.28
N SER A 154 -9.62 -3.86 -5.96
CA SER A 154 -8.66 -3.00 -5.28
C SER A 154 -7.23 -3.12 -5.82
N ASP A 155 -6.77 -4.32 -6.22
CA ASP A 155 -5.45 -4.51 -6.83
C ASP A 155 -5.35 -3.74 -8.17
N TYR A 156 -6.40 -3.74 -8.98
CA TYR A 156 -6.46 -2.95 -10.22
C TYR A 156 -6.52 -1.45 -9.91
N ILE A 157 -7.37 -1.04 -8.97
CA ILE A 157 -7.49 0.36 -8.55
C ILE A 157 -6.14 0.89 -8.03
N GLY A 158 -5.42 0.10 -7.23
CA GLY A 158 -4.10 0.45 -6.75
C GLY A 158 -3.10 0.75 -7.87
N GLN A 159 -3.14 -0.03 -8.95
CA GLN A 159 -2.28 0.18 -10.12
C GLN A 159 -2.55 1.50 -10.86
N LEU A 160 -3.78 2.03 -10.79
CA LEU A 160 -4.12 3.31 -11.43
C LEU A 160 -3.44 4.51 -10.76
N PHE A 161 -3.04 4.36 -9.49
CA PHE A 161 -2.35 5.39 -8.72
C PHE A 161 -0.81 5.30 -8.83
N ILE A 162 -0.26 4.36 -9.58
CA ILE A 162 1.18 4.26 -9.81
C ILE A 162 1.57 5.23 -10.92
N THR A 163 2.56 6.10 -10.65
CA THR A 163 3.06 7.04 -11.66
C THR A 163 3.71 6.31 -12.83
N PRO A 164 3.75 6.91 -14.03
CA PRO A 164 4.46 6.33 -15.16
C PRO A 164 5.93 6.05 -14.85
N GLU A 165 6.60 6.92 -14.11
CA GLU A 165 8.02 6.80 -13.73
C GLU A 165 8.24 5.58 -12.84
N ILE A 166 7.38 5.38 -11.84
CA ILE A 166 7.46 4.19 -10.96
C ILE A 166 7.14 2.93 -11.75
N ARG A 167 6.18 2.99 -12.66
CA ARG A 167 5.83 1.84 -13.52
C ARG A 167 7.01 1.43 -14.39
N GLU A 168 7.70 2.38 -15.01
CA GLU A 168 8.90 2.11 -15.80
C GLU A 168 10.00 1.47 -14.95
N LEU A 169 10.23 1.99 -13.72
CA LEU A 169 11.18 1.38 -12.80
C LEU A 169 10.80 -0.06 -12.42
N MET A 170 9.51 -0.34 -12.23
CA MET A 170 9.04 -1.70 -11.93
C MET A 170 9.23 -2.65 -13.12
N GLU A 171 9.04 -2.18 -14.35
CA GLU A 171 9.18 -2.97 -15.57
C GLU A 171 10.66 -3.23 -15.93
N THR A 172 11.53 -2.29 -15.62
CA THR A 172 12.98 -2.40 -15.89
C THR A 172 13.74 -3.15 -14.80
N TYR A 173 13.11 -3.41 -13.66
CA TYR A 173 13.74 -4.15 -12.57
C TYR A 173 13.93 -5.62 -12.98
N SER A 174 15.19 -6.04 -13.12
CA SER A 174 15.55 -7.44 -13.34
C SER A 174 16.04 -8.09 -12.06
N TYR A 175 15.52 -9.29 -11.80
CA TYR A 175 15.91 -10.11 -10.64
C TYR A 175 17.26 -10.80 -10.87
#